data_5d347f7bc1680cf2f8d27167f9010f9a
#
_entry.id   5d347f7bc1680cf2f8d27167f9010f9a
#
_cell.length_a   1.000
_cell.length_b   1.000
_cell.length_c   1.000
_cell.angle_alpha   90.00
_cell.angle_beta   90.00
_cell.angle_gamma   90.00
#
_symmetry.space_group_name_H-M   'P 1'
#
loop_
_entity.id
_entity.type
_entity.pdbx_description
1 polymer ?
#
loop_
_entity_poly.entity_id
_entity_poly.type
_entity_poly.pdbx_seq_one_letter_code
_entity_poly.pdbx_strand_id
1 'polypeptide(L)'
;MVTSDTLSDIQSYGIDLKSREIYLHGYVANTEDDPGVDYKMASTFYKNIRILDKISKDPIIIHMHSVGGNWNDGMAIYDSIIMCKSLVTIIVYGQAESMSSIILQAADKRVMMPNAYFMCHFGSTGISGNFLDVQKGAAFEKRMTESMLNMYSESCVNGKYFKDHYSNPDHDKTKNYLKRKFKDGDWYLDANESVYYGFADLVLNTRKFSSIDSLK
;
A
#
# COMPACT_ATOMS: atom_id res chain seq x y z
N MET A 1 18.67 21.35 9.88
CA MET A 1 19.70 21.02 8.88
C MET A 1 19.73 19.51 8.75
N VAL A 2 19.78 19.00 7.51
CA VAL A 2 19.99 17.58 7.22
C VAL A 2 21.47 17.30 7.48
N THR A 3 21.78 16.32 8.31
CA THR A 3 23.16 15.91 8.63
C THR A 3 23.64 14.83 7.67
N SER A 4 24.95 14.56 7.63
CA SER A 4 25.52 13.44 6.86
C SER A 4 24.90 12.09 7.30
N ASP A 5 24.67 11.91 8.60
CA ASP A 5 24.08 10.70 9.15
C ASP A 5 22.61 10.53 8.68
N THR A 6 21.81 11.61 8.69
CA THR A 6 20.43 11.59 8.17
C THR A 6 20.40 11.19 6.70
N LEU A 7 21.31 11.73 5.87
CA LEU A 7 21.40 11.33 4.45
C LEU A 7 21.74 9.85 4.29
N SER A 8 22.70 9.36 5.10
CA SER A 8 23.09 7.96 5.11
C SER A 8 21.91 7.05 5.50
N ASP A 9 21.17 7.41 6.53
CA ASP A 9 20.03 6.64 7.01
C ASP A 9 18.91 6.57 5.97
N ILE A 10 18.58 7.69 5.32
CA ILE A 10 17.58 7.73 4.25
C ILE A 10 18.03 6.88 3.07
N GLN A 11 19.26 7.03 2.60
CA GLN A 11 19.74 6.33 1.41
C GLN A 11 20.00 4.83 1.66
N SER A 12 20.43 4.43 2.86
CA SER A 12 20.81 3.05 3.16
C SER A 12 19.66 2.25 3.76
N TYR A 13 18.79 2.87 4.55
CA TYR A 13 17.76 2.19 5.33
C TYR A 13 16.34 2.69 5.05
N GLY A 14 16.18 3.75 4.27
CA GLY A 14 14.88 4.31 3.93
C GLY A 14 14.13 4.90 5.13
N ILE A 15 14.85 5.50 6.10
CA ILE A 15 14.25 6.08 7.31
C ILE A 15 14.87 7.44 7.64
N ASP A 16 14.02 8.40 8.03
CA ASP A 16 14.41 9.61 8.74
C ASP A 16 13.83 9.58 10.16
N LEU A 17 14.68 9.38 11.14
CA LEU A 17 14.27 9.30 12.54
C LEU A 17 13.72 10.63 13.06
N LYS A 18 14.28 11.75 12.59
CA LYS A 18 13.94 13.09 13.06
C LYS A 18 12.59 13.56 12.55
N SER A 19 12.35 13.43 11.25
CA SER A 19 11.07 13.79 10.62
C SER A 19 10.04 12.68 10.74
N ARG A 20 10.41 11.48 11.19
CA ARG A 20 9.56 10.28 11.31
C ARG A 20 8.97 9.87 9.97
N GLU A 21 9.84 9.74 9.00
CA GLU A 21 9.49 9.39 7.62
C GLU A 21 10.14 8.06 7.24
N ILE A 22 9.41 7.24 6.47
CA ILE A 22 9.88 5.98 5.89
C ILE A 22 9.69 6.06 4.38
N TYR A 23 10.69 5.61 3.64
CA TYR A 23 10.67 5.59 2.18
C TYR A 23 10.47 4.14 1.71
N LEU A 24 9.28 3.83 1.21
CA LEU A 24 8.89 2.54 0.68
C LEU A 24 8.92 2.58 -0.85
N HIS A 25 10.07 2.34 -1.40
CA HIS A 25 10.31 2.23 -2.83
C HIS A 25 11.49 1.28 -3.07
N GLY A 26 11.72 0.91 -4.32
CA GLY A 26 12.79 0.01 -4.70
C GLY A 26 14.19 0.49 -4.29
N TYR A 27 15.13 -0.40 -4.39
CA TYR A 27 16.48 -0.13 -3.91
C TYR A 27 17.15 1.01 -4.64
N VAL A 28 17.82 1.86 -3.86
CA VAL A 28 18.94 2.64 -4.36
C VAL A 28 20.10 1.68 -4.56
N ALA A 29 20.15 0.92 -5.60
CA ALA A 29 21.36 0.17 -5.88
C ALA A 29 21.36 -0.42 -7.27
N ASN A 30 22.41 -0.36 -7.86
CA ASN A 30 23.17 -1.17 -8.82
C ASN A 30 22.50 -2.45 -9.38
N THR A 31 21.20 -2.61 -9.26
CA THR A 31 20.42 -3.67 -9.88
C THR A 31 19.56 -3.06 -10.97
N GLU A 32 19.58 -3.68 -12.12
CA GLU A 32 18.91 -3.19 -13.33
C GLU A 32 17.39 -3.14 -13.21
N ASP A 33 16.82 -3.88 -12.23
CA ASP A 33 15.37 -3.96 -11.99
C ASP A 33 15.02 -3.69 -10.52
N ASP A 34 13.96 -2.93 -10.28
CA ASP A 34 13.32 -2.85 -8.97
C ASP A 34 12.54 -4.15 -8.72
N PRO A 35 12.91 -4.97 -7.73
CA PRO A 35 12.21 -6.20 -7.42
C PRO A 35 10.79 -5.96 -6.86
N GLY A 36 10.43 -4.70 -6.61
CA GLY A 36 9.19 -4.35 -5.92
C GLY A 36 9.21 -4.77 -4.46
N VAL A 37 8.04 -5.18 -3.96
CA VAL A 37 7.87 -5.67 -2.58
C VAL A 37 8.47 -7.07 -2.46
N ASP A 38 9.57 -7.17 -1.73
CA ASP A 38 10.30 -8.40 -1.46
C ASP A 38 10.68 -8.53 0.03
N TYR A 39 11.34 -9.63 0.36
CA TYR A 39 11.79 -9.92 1.74
C TYR A 39 12.70 -8.82 2.30
N LYS A 40 13.59 -8.24 1.50
CA LYS A 40 14.52 -7.22 1.96
C LYS A 40 13.78 -5.91 2.28
N MET A 41 12.87 -5.49 1.41
CA MET A 41 12.01 -4.33 1.65
C MET A 41 11.17 -4.53 2.92
N ALA A 42 10.49 -5.68 3.04
CA ALA A 42 9.65 -5.99 4.19
C ALA A 42 10.44 -6.03 5.50
N SER A 43 11.60 -6.72 5.50
CA SER A 43 12.43 -6.84 6.71
C SER A 43 13.04 -5.51 7.16
N THR A 44 13.35 -4.60 6.24
CA THR A 44 13.80 -3.25 6.56
C THR A 44 12.63 -2.41 7.09
N PHE A 45 11.49 -2.47 6.39
CA PHE A 45 10.31 -1.68 6.74
C PHE A 45 9.79 -1.98 8.15
N TYR A 46 9.59 -3.26 8.52
CA TYR A 46 9.03 -3.57 9.84
C TYR A 46 9.98 -3.16 10.97
N LYS A 47 11.32 -3.18 10.76
CA LYS A 47 12.27 -2.65 11.73
C LYS A 47 12.12 -1.13 11.87
N ASN A 48 12.04 -0.42 10.75
CA ASN A 48 11.94 1.04 10.71
C ASN A 48 10.68 1.54 11.41
N ILE A 49 9.50 1.00 11.05
CA ILE A 49 8.24 1.43 11.67
C ILE A 49 8.20 1.09 13.17
N ARG A 50 8.75 -0.06 13.58
CA ARG A 50 8.86 -0.45 14.99
C ARG A 50 9.78 0.48 15.77
N ILE A 51 10.90 0.92 15.19
CA ILE A 51 11.80 1.89 15.82
C ILE A 51 11.06 3.21 16.03
N LEU A 52 10.42 3.74 15.00
CA LEU A 52 9.67 5.00 15.11
C LEU A 52 8.54 4.91 16.13
N ASP A 53 7.72 3.86 16.08
CA ASP A 53 6.61 3.67 17.01
C ASP A 53 7.06 3.46 18.46
N LYS A 54 8.30 2.97 18.68
CA LYS A 54 8.89 2.82 20.00
C LYS A 54 9.44 4.14 20.56
N ILE A 55 9.96 5.01 19.70
CA ILE A 55 10.54 6.31 20.10
C ILE A 55 9.45 7.25 20.59
N SER A 56 8.36 7.42 19.84
CA SER A 56 7.18 8.22 20.26
C SER A 56 5.91 7.73 19.54
N LYS A 57 4.76 8.33 19.88
CA LYS A 57 3.48 8.08 19.19
C LYS A 57 3.07 9.20 18.25
N ASP A 58 3.98 10.11 17.95
CA ASP A 58 3.76 11.12 16.92
C ASP A 58 3.51 10.47 15.57
N PRO A 59 2.78 11.12 14.65
CA PRO A 59 2.48 10.57 13.33
C PRO A 59 3.72 10.17 12.52
N ILE A 60 3.56 9.15 11.69
CA ILE A 60 4.57 8.64 10.77
C ILE A 60 4.10 8.88 9.34
N ILE A 61 5.00 9.37 8.49
CA ILE A 61 4.77 9.47 7.06
C ILE A 61 5.50 8.35 6.33
N ILE A 62 4.82 7.70 5.39
CA ILE A 62 5.41 6.72 4.48
C ILE A 62 5.33 7.29 3.07
N HIS A 63 6.47 7.40 2.42
CA HIS A 63 6.58 7.77 1.00
C HIS A 63 6.59 6.50 0.16
N MET A 64 5.56 6.32 -0.67
CA MET A 64 5.39 5.12 -1.49
C MET A 64 5.53 5.41 -2.98
N HIS A 65 6.36 4.64 -3.66
CA HIS A 65 6.43 4.54 -5.11
C HIS A 65 6.78 3.10 -5.47
N SER A 66 5.78 2.26 -5.77
CA SER A 66 6.01 0.81 -5.87
C SER A 66 5.03 0.12 -6.80
N VAL A 67 5.56 -0.80 -7.60
CA VAL A 67 4.82 -1.70 -8.51
C VAL A 67 4.14 -2.89 -7.80
N GLY A 68 4.34 -3.04 -6.48
CA GLY A 68 3.90 -4.23 -5.76
C GLY A 68 4.95 -5.33 -5.74
N GLY A 69 4.55 -6.58 -5.59
CA GLY A 69 5.46 -7.71 -5.50
C GLY A 69 4.91 -8.89 -4.69
N ASN A 70 5.75 -9.51 -3.86
CA ASN A 70 5.42 -10.72 -3.14
C ASN A 70 4.32 -10.51 -2.09
N TRP A 71 3.35 -11.42 -2.07
CA TRP A 71 2.22 -11.39 -1.14
C TRP A 71 2.65 -11.46 0.33
N ASN A 72 3.48 -12.44 0.70
CA ASN A 72 3.84 -12.65 2.10
C ASN A 72 4.67 -11.48 2.66
N ASP A 73 5.57 -10.95 1.84
CA ASP A 73 6.40 -9.80 2.19
C ASP A 73 5.54 -8.53 2.31
N GLY A 74 4.59 -8.36 1.40
CA GLY A 74 3.63 -7.28 1.47
C GLY A 74 2.71 -7.35 2.67
N MET A 75 2.26 -8.55 3.06
CA MET A 75 1.46 -8.72 4.28
C MET A 75 2.27 -8.43 5.55
N ALA A 76 3.58 -8.73 5.57
CA ALA A 76 4.43 -8.33 6.68
C ALA A 76 4.54 -6.80 6.83
N ILE A 77 4.55 -6.06 5.71
CA ILE A 77 4.48 -4.59 5.72
C ILE A 77 3.10 -4.13 6.19
N TYR A 78 2.02 -4.65 5.61
CA TYR A 78 0.64 -4.33 5.96
C TYR A 78 0.38 -4.50 7.47
N ASP A 79 0.67 -5.67 8.00
CA ASP A 79 0.47 -5.98 9.41
C ASP A 79 1.32 -5.10 10.34
N SER A 80 2.52 -4.71 9.90
CA SER A 80 3.39 -3.82 10.66
C SER A 80 2.79 -2.41 10.78
N ILE A 81 2.08 -1.93 9.76
CA ILE A 81 1.34 -0.67 9.78
C ILE A 81 0.14 -0.79 10.71
N ILE A 82 -0.68 -1.84 10.56
CA ILE A 82 -1.86 -2.08 11.43
C ILE A 82 -1.49 -2.20 12.91
N MET A 83 -0.32 -2.80 13.21
CA MET A 83 0.17 -2.92 14.59
C MET A 83 0.72 -1.62 15.18
N CYS A 84 1.04 -0.64 14.35
CA CYS A 84 1.60 0.64 14.78
C CYS A 84 0.59 1.40 15.68
N LYS A 85 1.09 2.06 16.69
CA LYS A 85 0.26 2.91 17.59
C LYS A 85 0.32 4.39 17.21
N SER A 86 1.31 4.78 16.43
CA SER A 86 1.35 6.09 15.77
C SER A 86 0.35 6.11 14.63
N LEU A 87 -0.26 7.26 14.35
CA LEU A 87 -1.03 7.45 13.12
C LEU A 87 -0.10 7.38 11.91
N VAL A 88 -0.51 6.64 10.89
CA VAL A 88 0.29 6.42 9.68
C VAL A 88 -0.39 7.06 8.48
N THR A 89 0.31 7.99 7.84
CA THR A 89 -0.08 8.54 6.53
C THR A 89 0.81 7.95 5.45
N ILE A 90 0.23 7.40 4.38
CA ILE A 90 0.96 7.00 3.17
C ILE A 90 0.71 8.03 2.08
N ILE A 91 1.81 8.54 1.49
CA ILE A 91 1.78 9.42 0.32
C ILE A 91 2.27 8.62 -0.88
N VAL A 92 1.42 8.49 -1.88
CA VAL A 92 1.75 7.77 -3.12
C VAL A 92 2.32 8.71 -4.16
N TYR A 93 3.57 8.46 -4.57
CA TYR A 93 4.26 9.10 -5.67
C TYR A 93 4.24 8.16 -6.87
N GLY A 94 3.90 8.67 -8.05
CA GLY A 94 3.91 7.88 -9.29
C GLY A 94 2.92 6.71 -9.29
N GLN A 95 3.14 5.70 -8.43
CA GLN A 95 2.29 4.49 -8.45
C GLN A 95 2.22 3.76 -7.11
N ALA A 96 1.05 3.14 -6.89
CA ALA A 96 0.81 2.10 -5.89
C ALA A 96 0.07 0.96 -6.56
N GLU A 97 0.79 -0.06 -7.02
CA GLU A 97 0.22 -1.12 -7.84
C GLU A 97 0.28 -2.48 -7.13
N SER A 98 -0.66 -3.38 -7.50
CA SER A 98 -0.68 -4.76 -7.04
C SER A 98 -0.57 -4.86 -5.50
N MET A 99 0.44 -5.54 -4.96
CA MET A 99 0.64 -5.67 -3.51
C MET A 99 0.76 -4.31 -2.80
N SER A 100 1.37 -3.30 -3.43
CA SER A 100 1.50 -1.95 -2.85
C SER A 100 0.17 -1.22 -2.75
N SER A 101 -0.79 -1.51 -3.63
CA SER A 101 -2.15 -0.99 -3.52
C SER A 101 -2.90 -1.57 -2.31
N ILE A 102 -2.57 -2.81 -1.90
CA ILE A 102 -3.06 -3.42 -0.66
C ILE A 102 -2.39 -2.80 0.57
N ILE A 103 -1.06 -2.65 0.55
CA ILE A 103 -0.30 -2.00 1.64
C ILE A 103 -0.85 -0.60 1.92
N LEU A 104 -1.22 0.16 0.88
CA LEU A 104 -1.84 1.48 1.02
C LEU A 104 -3.08 1.44 1.92
N GLN A 105 -3.86 0.34 1.88
CA GLN A 105 -5.09 0.21 2.66
C GLN A 105 -4.85 0.05 4.18
N ALA A 106 -3.63 -0.23 4.60
CA ALA A 106 -3.28 -0.32 6.03
C ALA A 106 -3.13 1.06 6.70
N ALA A 107 -3.01 2.14 5.93
CA ALA A 107 -2.78 3.49 6.46
C ALA A 107 -4.04 4.11 7.07
N ASP A 108 -3.86 4.93 8.11
CA ASP A 108 -4.92 5.77 8.66
C ASP A 108 -5.31 6.91 7.70
N LYS A 109 -4.36 7.36 6.88
CA LYS A 109 -4.58 8.39 5.87
C LYS A 109 -3.83 8.07 4.58
N ARG A 110 -4.56 8.03 3.48
CA ARG A 110 -4.06 7.64 2.14
C ARG A 110 -4.10 8.84 1.22
N VAL A 111 -2.93 9.32 0.82
CA VAL A 111 -2.76 10.55 0.02
C VAL A 111 -2.18 10.19 -1.34
N MET A 112 -2.84 10.61 -2.41
CA MET A 112 -2.32 10.46 -3.77
C MET A 112 -1.69 11.78 -4.25
N MET A 113 -0.51 11.70 -4.85
CA MET A 113 0.00 12.81 -5.66
C MET A 113 -0.87 12.96 -6.92
N PRO A 114 -1.01 14.18 -7.51
CA PRO A 114 -1.94 14.41 -8.63
C PRO A 114 -1.70 13.55 -9.87
N ASN A 115 -0.47 13.10 -10.09
CA ASN A 115 -0.09 12.28 -11.24
C ASN A 115 0.17 10.81 -10.84
N ALA A 116 -0.19 10.42 -9.63
CA ALA A 116 -0.04 9.04 -9.18
C ALA A 116 -1.17 8.15 -9.69
N TYR A 117 -0.84 6.89 -9.91
CA TYR A 117 -1.76 5.84 -10.31
C TYR A 117 -1.89 4.78 -9.21
N PHE A 118 -3.05 4.19 -9.18
CA PHE A 118 -3.37 3.02 -8.37
C PHE A 118 -3.76 1.87 -9.29
N MET A 119 -3.25 0.67 -9.04
CA MET A 119 -3.64 -0.50 -9.81
C MET A 119 -3.94 -1.67 -8.88
N CYS A 120 -5.08 -2.32 -9.12
CA CYS A 120 -5.46 -3.54 -8.43
C CYS A 120 -5.93 -4.62 -9.41
N HIS A 121 -5.65 -5.87 -9.05
CA HIS A 121 -5.95 -7.04 -9.86
C HIS A 121 -5.98 -8.31 -8.98
N PHE A 122 -6.31 -9.46 -9.56
CA PHE A 122 -6.21 -10.73 -8.83
C PHE A 122 -4.77 -11.21 -8.62
N GLY A 123 -3.80 -10.56 -9.28
CA GLY A 123 -2.41 -11.00 -9.27
C GLY A 123 -2.15 -12.16 -10.24
N SER A 124 -0.91 -12.59 -10.26
CA SER A 124 -0.45 -13.75 -11.02
C SER A 124 0.25 -14.74 -10.11
N THR A 125 0.05 -16.04 -10.35
CA THR A 125 0.70 -17.10 -9.58
C THR A 125 1.18 -18.20 -10.51
N GLY A 126 2.21 -18.90 -10.09
CA GLY A 126 2.72 -20.11 -10.74
C GLY A 126 2.77 -21.24 -9.72
N ILE A 127 2.06 -22.34 -9.98
CA ILE A 127 2.07 -23.52 -9.12
C ILE A 127 2.59 -24.71 -9.92
N SER A 128 3.65 -25.33 -9.43
CA SER A 128 4.22 -26.55 -10.03
C SER A 128 4.40 -27.61 -8.94
N GLY A 129 4.34 -28.88 -9.34
CA GLY A 129 4.48 -30.02 -8.43
C GLY A 129 3.59 -31.19 -8.85
N ASN A 130 3.41 -32.17 -7.96
CA ASN A 130 2.47 -33.25 -8.18
C ASN A 130 1.01 -32.74 -8.05
N PHE A 131 0.04 -33.57 -8.42
CA PHE A 131 -1.37 -33.22 -8.43
C PHE A 131 -1.88 -32.65 -7.08
N LEU A 132 -1.45 -33.25 -5.97
CA LEU A 132 -1.86 -32.78 -4.64
C LEU A 132 -1.24 -31.42 -4.27
N ASP A 133 -0.01 -31.17 -4.68
CA ASP A 133 0.67 -29.88 -4.46
C ASP A 133 -0.03 -28.77 -5.23
N VAL A 134 -0.40 -29.04 -6.49
CA VAL A 134 -1.16 -28.08 -7.32
C VAL A 134 -2.51 -27.78 -6.69
N GLN A 135 -3.25 -28.80 -6.22
CA GLN A 135 -4.55 -28.60 -5.57
C GLN A 135 -4.43 -27.77 -4.28
N LYS A 136 -3.43 -28.07 -3.43
CA LYS A 136 -3.19 -27.32 -2.18
C LYS A 136 -2.79 -25.87 -2.47
N GLY A 137 -1.93 -25.67 -3.45
CA GLY A 137 -1.52 -24.35 -3.90
C GLY A 137 -2.72 -23.53 -4.40
N ALA A 138 -3.54 -24.09 -5.27
CA ALA A 138 -4.74 -23.41 -5.77
C ALA A 138 -5.75 -23.07 -4.64
N ALA A 139 -5.90 -23.95 -3.64
CA ALA A 139 -6.73 -23.67 -2.47
C ALA A 139 -6.15 -22.54 -1.60
N PHE A 140 -4.84 -22.43 -1.51
CA PHE A 140 -4.16 -21.34 -0.81
C PHE A 140 -4.35 -20.02 -1.54
N GLU A 141 -4.13 -19.97 -2.86
CA GLU A 141 -4.36 -18.80 -3.72
C GLU A 141 -5.79 -18.28 -3.60
N LYS A 142 -6.76 -19.18 -3.57
CA LYS A 142 -8.17 -18.79 -3.37
C LYS A 142 -8.38 -18.07 -2.04
N ARG A 143 -7.72 -18.52 -0.96
CA ARG A 143 -7.82 -17.85 0.35
C ARG A 143 -7.17 -16.47 0.33
N MET A 144 -6.00 -16.33 -0.31
CA MET A 144 -5.33 -15.03 -0.46
C MET A 144 -6.19 -14.05 -1.27
N THR A 145 -6.79 -14.51 -2.37
CA THR A 145 -7.73 -13.71 -3.17
C THR A 145 -8.92 -13.22 -2.34
N GLU A 146 -9.51 -14.08 -1.53
CA GLU A 146 -10.63 -13.70 -0.65
C GLU A 146 -10.18 -12.70 0.43
N SER A 147 -8.99 -12.87 1.00
CA SER A 147 -8.40 -11.93 1.97
C SER A 147 -8.18 -10.56 1.35
N MET A 148 -7.58 -10.51 0.16
CA MET A 148 -7.38 -9.28 -0.61
C MET A 148 -8.70 -8.54 -0.88
N LEU A 149 -9.73 -9.26 -1.34
CA LEU A 149 -11.03 -8.67 -1.61
C LEU A 149 -11.69 -8.12 -0.34
N ASN A 150 -11.48 -8.76 0.82
CA ASN A 150 -11.96 -8.24 2.10
C ASN A 150 -11.27 -6.92 2.45
N MET A 151 -9.93 -6.86 2.39
CA MET A 151 -9.17 -5.64 2.68
C MET A 151 -9.62 -4.47 1.81
N TYR A 152 -9.74 -4.70 0.50
CA TYR A 152 -10.25 -3.65 -0.39
C TYR A 152 -11.70 -3.26 -0.08
N SER A 153 -12.59 -4.23 0.17
CA SER A 153 -13.99 -3.91 0.45
C SER A 153 -14.17 -3.14 1.75
N GLU A 154 -13.37 -3.43 2.78
CA GLU A 154 -13.34 -2.68 4.04
C GLU A 154 -12.92 -1.21 3.83
N SER A 155 -11.91 -0.97 3.01
CA SER A 155 -11.42 0.38 2.69
C SER A 155 -12.40 1.17 1.82
N CYS A 156 -12.96 0.51 0.77
CA CYS A 156 -13.76 1.17 -0.27
C CYS A 156 -15.22 1.37 0.10
N VAL A 157 -15.78 0.61 1.03
CA VAL A 157 -17.25 0.59 1.30
C VAL A 157 -17.84 1.98 1.50
N ASN A 158 -17.05 2.90 2.04
CA ASN A 158 -17.41 4.29 2.27
C ASN A 158 -17.03 5.23 1.11
N GLY A 159 -16.48 4.70 0.02
CA GLY A 159 -16.14 5.47 -1.18
C GLY A 159 -17.37 6.16 -1.78
N LYS A 160 -17.16 7.31 -2.40
CA LYS A 160 -18.27 8.09 -2.99
C LYS A 160 -19.01 7.27 -4.05
N TYR A 161 -18.28 6.50 -4.88
CA TYR A 161 -18.90 5.62 -5.87
C TYR A 161 -19.95 4.71 -5.25
N PHE A 162 -19.63 4.01 -4.16
CA PHE A 162 -20.54 3.05 -3.54
C PHE A 162 -21.74 3.74 -2.87
N LYS A 163 -21.53 4.92 -2.28
CA LYS A 163 -22.62 5.73 -1.71
C LYS A 163 -23.58 6.26 -2.79
N ASP A 164 -23.06 6.61 -3.95
CA ASP A 164 -23.88 7.12 -5.05
C ASP A 164 -24.67 6.02 -5.77
N HIS A 165 -24.16 4.77 -5.82
CA HIS A 165 -24.75 3.68 -6.63
C HIS A 165 -25.50 2.62 -5.82
N TYR A 166 -25.38 2.62 -4.51
CA TYR A 166 -26.05 1.67 -3.63
C TYR A 166 -26.79 2.41 -2.53
N SER A 167 -28.10 2.13 -2.38
CA SER A 167 -28.94 2.72 -1.31
C SER A 167 -28.39 2.40 0.10
N ASN A 168 -27.69 1.28 0.24
CA ASN A 168 -27.08 0.81 1.48
C ASN A 168 -25.81 0.04 1.08
N PRO A 169 -24.66 0.74 0.89
CA PRO A 169 -23.40 0.06 0.60
C PRO A 169 -22.99 -0.78 1.81
N ASP A 170 -22.53 -1.98 1.55
CA ASP A 170 -21.99 -2.91 2.54
C ASP A 170 -20.78 -3.64 1.96
N HIS A 171 -20.05 -4.37 2.81
CA HIS A 171 -18.85 -5.09 2.41
C HIS A 171 -19.13 -6.12 1.31
N ASP A 172 -20.24 -6.86 1.38
CA ASP A 172 -20.55 -7.91 0.41
C ASP A 172 -20.85 -7.34 -0.98
N LYS A 173 -21.61 -6.24 -1.06
CA LYS A 173 -21.90 -5.55 -2.33
C LYS A 173 -20.62 -4.97 -2.92
N THR A 174 -19.80 -4.33 -2.10
CA THR A 174 -18.51 -3.77 -2.50
C THR A 174 -17.57 -4.87 -2.99
N LYS A 175 -17.40 -5.93 -2.23
CA LYS A 175 -16.60 -7.11 -2.59
C LYS A 175 -17.06 -7.75 -3.89
N ASN A 176 -18.36 -7.92 -4.10
CA ASN A 176 -18.92 -8.47 -5.34
C ASN A 176 -18.68 -7.56 -6.54
N TYR A 177 -18.71 -6.24 -6.34
CA TYR A 177 -18.35 -5.27 -7.38
C TYR A 177 -16.89 -5.41 -7.76
N LEU A 178 -15.96 -5.39 -6.78
CA LEU A 178 -14.53 -5.55 -6.99
C LEU A 178 -14.19 -6.85 -7.70
N LYS A 179 -14.80 -7.96 -7.26
CA LYS A 179 -14.62 -9.28 -7.88
C LYS A 179 -15.01 -9.30 -9.36
N ARG A 180 -16.03 -8.55 -9.77
CA ARG A 180 -16.39 -8.41 -11.19
C ARG A 180 -15.38 -7.57 -11.93
N LYS A 181 -14.96 -6.44 -11.36
CA LYS A 181 -13.95 -5.56 -11.97
C LYS A 181 -12.63 -6.28 -12.23
N PHE A 182 -12.14 -7.04 -11.27
CA PHE A 182 -10.87 -7.76 -11.40
C PHE A 182 -10.91 -8.93 -12.40
N LYS A 183 -12.11 -9.42 -12.77
CA LYS A 183 -12.24 -10.40 -13.85
C LYS A 183 -11.95 -9.84 -15.24
N ASP A 184 -12.08 -8.53 -15.40
CA ASP A 184 -11.82 -7.84 -16.67
C ASP A 184 -10.32 -7.56 -16.87
N GLY A 185 -9.46 -7.90 -15.90
CA GLY A 185 -8.02 -7.69 -15.92
C GLY A 185 -7.55 -6.65 -14.91
N ASP A 186 -6.37 -6.09 -15.17
CA ASP A 186 -5.78 -5.05 -14.34
C ASP A 186 -6.64 -3.79 -14.36
N TRP A 187 -6.99 -3.30 -13.19
CA TRP A 187 -7.80 -2.10 -13.05
C TRP A 187 -6.96 -0.91 -12.60
N TYR A 188 -6.63 -0.06 -13.56
CA TYR A 188 -5.90 1.19 -13.33
C TYR A 188 -6.85 2.32 -12.99
N LEU A 189 -6.49 3.12 -11.99
CA LEU A 189 -7.21 4.29 -11.53
C LEU A 189 -6.25 5.47 -11.41
N ASP A 190 -6.67 6.63 -11.89
CA ASP A 190 -5.96 7.87 -11.57
C ASP A 190 -6.18 8.29 -10.10
N ALA A 191 -5.52 9.36 -9.68
CA ALA A 191 -5.58 9.84 -8.31
C ALA A 191 -7.03 10.23 -7.88
N ASN A 192 -7.81 10.85 -8.76
CA ASN A 192 -9.19 11.26 -8.47
C ASN A 192 -10.14 10.05 -8.45
N GLU A 193 -9.97 9.13 -9.37
CA GLU A 193 -10.72 7.86 -9.40
C GLU A 193 -10.44 7.04 -8.15
N SER A 194 -9.16 6.98 -7.69
CA SER A 194 -8.77 6.29 -6.46
C SER A 194 -9.52 6.83 -5.24
N VAL A 195 -9.67 8.15 -5.15
CA VAL A 195 -10.48 8.79 -4.09
C VAL A 195 -11.97 8.53 -4.29
N TYR A 196 -12.48 8.60 -5.52
CA TYR A 196 -13.88 8.38 -5.82
C TYR A 196 -14.35 6.96 -5.44
N TYR A 197 -13.52 5.96 -5.70
CA TYR A 197 -13.78 4.57 -5.31
C TYR A 197 -13.46 4.27 -3.84
N GLY A 198 -12.77 5.16 -3.13
CA GLY A 198 -12.43 5.00 -1.71
C GLY A 198 -11.14 4.23 -1.43
N PHE A 199 -10.29 4.03 -2.44
CA PHE A 199 -8.94 3.47 -2.27
C PHE A 199 -7.94 4.47 -1.71
N ALA A 200 -8.24 5.76 -1.82
CA ALA A 200 -7.49 6.85 -1.21
C ALA A 200 -8.45 7.87 -0.58
N ASP A 201 -7.93 8.72 0.30
CA ASP A 201 -8.74 9.69 1.03
C ASP A 201 -8.73 11.07 0.38
N LEU A 202 -7.59 11.44 -0.24
CA LEU A 202 -7.48 12.73 -0.93
C LEU A 202 -6.38 12.73 -2.00
N VAL A 203 -6.53 13.63 -2.97
CA VAL A 203 -5.46 14.03 -3.89
C VAL A 203 -4.79 15.28 -3.33
N LEU A 204 -3.45 15.27 -3.23
CA LEU A 204 -2.69 16.38 -2.70
C LEU A 204 -2.84 17.64 -3.56
N ASN A 205 -3.33 18.72 -2.98
CA ASN A 205 -3.34 20.00 -3.67
C ASN A 205 -1.97 20.68 -3.57
N THR A 206 -1.11 20.41 -4.55
CA THR A 206 0.28 20.90 -4.57
C THR A 206 0.41 22.42 -4.53
N ARG A 207 -0.61 23.17 -4.99
CA ARG A 207 -0.62 24.64 -4.95
C ARG A 207 -0.92 25.20 -3.54
N LYS A 208 -1.57 24.41 -2.69
CA LYS A 208 -1.91 24.76 -1.30
C LYS A 208 -1.07 24.01 -0.28
N PHE A 209 -0.19 23.15 -0.74
CA PHE A 209 0.66 22.33 0.11
C PHE A 209 1.74 23.21 0.76
N SER A 210 1.81 23.19 2.09
CA SER A 210 2.77 23.98 2.88
C SER A 210 3.99 23.18 3.29
N SER A 211 3.77 21.94 3.75
CA SER A 211 4.86 21.05 4.20
C SER A 211 4.33 19.62 4.39
N ILE A 212 5.23 18.65 4.43
CA ILE A 212 4.91 17.25 4.78
C ILE A 212 4.29 17.17 6.18
N ASP A 213 4.74 17.99 7.12
CA ASP A 213 4.19 18.02 8.48
C ASP A 213 2.69 18.36 8.54
N SER A 214 2.16 19.04 7.52
CA SER A 214 0.71 19.31 7.42
C SER A 214 -0.13 18.06 7.10
N LEU A 215 0.51 16.94 6.79
CA LEU A 215 -0.14 15.67 6.49
C LEU A 215 -0.08 14.67 7.66
N LYS A 216 0.64 15.01 8.71
CA LYS A 216 0.75 14.24 9.95
C LYS A 216 -0.51 14.28 10.80
#